data_43b2470af911da27bbdd63d0c072d9ec
#
_entry.id   43b2470af911da27bbdd63d0c072d9ec
#
_cell.length_a   1.000
_cell.length_b   1.000
_cell.length_c   1.000
_cell.angle_alpha   90.00
_cell.angle_beta   90.00
_cell.angle_gamma   90.00
#
_symmetry.space_group_name_H-M   'P 1'
#
loop_
_entity.id
_entity.type
_entity.pdbx_description
1 polymer ?
#
loop_
_entity_poly.entity_id
_entity_poly.type
_entity_poly.pdbx_seq_one_letter_code
_entity_poly.pdbx_strand_id
1 'polypeptide(L)'
;MRLILAATTTALLTACGQASVPASERAVVTAPAEDARILAVLSYASWCGSCKALDPKVQAVQEANTFDGVTFARIDYTSRSADAFYADAETLGIGETMRATFGDTIKTGKLYLINLETGEVISTVDKSMDEAAITAAITDAAALS
;
A
#
# COMPACT_ATOMS: atom_id res chain seq x y z
N MET A 1 -52.10 -42.00 -28.27
CA MET A 1 -50.81 -42.32 -28.90
C MET A 1 -50.18 -41.00 -29.32
N ARG A 2 -49.29 -40.38 -28.49
CA ARG A 2 -48.39 -39.30 -28.85
C ARG A 2 -47.18 -39.34 -27.89
N LEU A 3 -46.04 -39.68 -28.45
CA LEU A 3 -44.74 -39.66 -27.80
C LEU A 3 -44.32 -38.21 -27.49
N ILE A 4 -43.85 -37.94 -26.29
CA ILE A 4 -43.14 -36.73 -25.95
C ILE A 4 -41.68 -37.12 -25.63
N LEU A 5 -40.75 -36.72 -26.52
CA LEU A 5 -39.31 -36.84 -26.30
C LEU A 5 -38.89 -35.87 -25.20
N ALA A 6 -38.29 -36.38 -24.16
CA ALA A 6 -37.57 -35.58 -23.16
C ALA A 6 -36.14 -35.35 -23.64
N ALA A 7 -35.78 -34.09 -23.92
CA ALA A 7 -34.41 -33.68 -24.19
C ALA A 7 -33.70 -33.41 -22.88
N THR A 8 -32.72 -34.24 -22.54
CA THR A 8 -31.80 -34.02 -21.40
C THR A 8 -30.69 -33.08 -21.82
N THR A 9 -30.71 -31.88 -21.27
CA THR A 9 -29.63 -30.88 -21.45
C THR A 9 -28.54 -31.12 -20.41
N THR A 10 -27.39 -31.64 -20.85
CA THR A 10 -26.21 -31.83 -20.01
C THR A 10 -25.50 -30.48 -19.86
N ALA A 11 -25.53 -29.91 -18.66
CA ALA A 11 -24.76 -28.72 -18.34
C ALA A 11 -23.29 -29.10 -18.09
N LEU A 12 -22.38 -28.68 -18.97
CA LEU A 12 -20.94 -28.70 -18.70
C LEU A 12 -20.61 -27.61 -17.67
N LEU A 13 -20.25 -28.03 -16.47
CA LEU A 13 -19.57 -27.14 -15.52
C LEU A 13 -18.12 -26.95 -15.97
N THR A 14 -17.83 -25.81 -16.57
CA THR A 14 -16.46 -25.37 -16.83
C THR A 14 -15.88 -24.88 -15.49
N ALA A 15 -15.02 -25.68 -14.86
CA ALA A 15 -14.23 -25.27 -13.72
C ALA A 15 -13.23 -24.21 -14.21
N CYS A 16 -13.48 -22.92 -13.89
CA CYS A 16 -12.48 -21.88 -13.99
C CYS A 16 -11.39 -22.18 -12.97
N GLY A 17 -10.26 -22.69 -13.46
CA GLY A 17 -9.04 -22.82 -12.68
C GLY A 17 -8.62 -21.45 -12.21
N GLN A 18 -8.64 -21.23 -10.90
CA GLN A 18 -8.00 -20.06 -10.28
C GLN A 18 -6.50 -20.24 -10.48
N ALA A 19 -5.96 -19.49 -11.44
CA ALA A 19 -4.52 -19.34 -11.56
C ALA A 19 -4.05 -18.63 -10.29
N SER A 20 -3.27 -19.32 -9.44
CA SER A 20 -2.57 -18.75 -8.32
C SER A 20 -1.56 -17.75 -8.89
N VAL A 21 -1.86 -16.47 -8.78
CA VAL A 21 -0.94 -15.39 -9.18
C VAL A 21 0.22 -15.41 -8.20
N PRO A 22 1.49 -15.49 -8.66
CA PRO A 22 2.63 -15.45 -7.75
C PRO A 22 2.67 -14.10 -7.05
N ALA A 23 2.96 -14.10 -5.73
CA ALA A 23 3.01 -12.95 -4.82
C ALA A 23 4.12 -11.92 -5.16
N SER A 24 4.48 -11.75 -6.41
CA SER A 24 5.48 -10.80 -6.91
C SER A 24 4.89 -9.76 -7.85
N GLU A 25 3.57 -9.59 -7.82
CA GLU A 25 2.95 -8.54 -8.62
C GLU A 25 3.07 -7.22 -7.87
N ARG A 26 3.75 -6.28 -8.53
CA ARG A 26 3.89 -4.88 -8.08
C ARG A 26 2.52 -4.40 -7.59
N ALA A 27 2.44 -4.05 -6.30
CA ALA A 27 1.21 -3.51 -5.76
C ALA A 27 0.80 -2.30 -6.61
N VAL A 28 -0.40 -2.36 -7.19
CA VAL A 28 -0.93 -1.25 -7.96
C VAL A 28 -1.10 -0.08 -7.00
N VAL A 29 -0.37 1.00 -7.25
CA VAL A 29 -0.49 2.24 -6.50
C VAL A 29 -1.83 2.86 -6.88
N THR A 30 -2.74 2.94 -5.92
CA THR A 30 -4.06 3.54 -6.09
C THR A 30 -4.11 4.85 -5.34
N ALA A 31 -4.76 5.86 -5.90
CA ALA A 31 -4.98 7.14 -5.22
C ALA A 31 -5.61 6.92 -3.83
N PRO A 32 -5.30 7.79 -2.83
CA PRO A 32 -5.90 7.72 -1.51
C PRO A 32 -7.43 7.81 -1.57
N ALA A 33 -8.11 7.29 -0.54
CA ALA A 33 -9.55 7.47 -0.40
C ALA A 33 -9.90 8.97 -0.31
N GLU A 34 -11.09 9.36 -0.78
CA GLU A 34 -11.50 10.78 -0.83
C GLU A 34 -11.59 11.43 0.56
N ASP A 35 -11.81 10.64 1.60
CA ASP A 35 -11.88 11.06 3.00
C ASP A 35 -10.54 10.91 3.75
N ALA A 36 -9.50 10.46 3.06
CA ALA A 36 -8.18 10.33 3.66
C ALA A 36 -7.55 11.69 3.95
N ARG A 37 -7.09 11.86 5.19
CA ARG A 37 -6.36 13.05 5.64
C ARG A 37 -4.88 12.77 5.82
N ILE A 38 -4.56 11.53 6.17
CA ILE A 38 -3.20 11.05 6.33
C ILE A 38 -2.91 9.94 5.33
N LEU A 39 -1.77 10.04 4.69
CA LEU A 39 -1.20 8.95 3.91
C LEU A 39 -0.01 8.34 4.66
N ALA A 40 -0.14 7.07 5.03
CA ALA A 40 0.94 6.26 5.57
C ALA A 40 1.62 5.53 4.39
N VAL A 41 2.73 6.06 3.89
CA VAL A 41 3.41 5.53 2.71
C VAL A 41 4.73 4.86 3.06
N LEU A 42 4.85 3.57 2.75
CA LEU A 42 6.08 2.80 2.89
C LEU A 42 6.94 2.95 1.62
N SER A 43 8.13 3.55 1.77
CA SER A 43 9.15 3.51 0.73
C SER A 43 9.88 2.17 0.79
N TYR A 44 9.59 1.29 -0.17
CA TYR A 44 9.97 -0.11 -0.17
C TYR A 44 10.93 -0.46 -1.30
N ALA A 45 11.78 -1.45 -1.07
CA ALA A 45 12.49 -2.17 -2.11
C ALA A 45 12.77 -3.62 -1.66
N SER A 46 12.70 -4.58 -2.58
CA SER A 46 12.88 -6.00 -2.27
C SER A 46 14.29 -6.36 -1.79
N TRP A 47 15.29 -5.57 -2.18
CA TRP A 47 16.69 -5.71 -1.74
C TRP A 47 17.00 -5.00 -0.42
N CYS A 48 16.06 -4.24 0.14
CA CYS A 48 16.24 -3.43 1.34
C CYS A 48 15.96 -4.25 2.62
N GLY A 49 16.97 -4.50 3.44
CA GLY A 49 16.83 -5.25 4.69
C GLY A 49 15.93 -4.56 5.72
N SER A 50 15.95 -3.22 5.79
CA SER A 50 15.06 -2.46 6.67
C SER A 50 13.61 -2.58 6.25
N CYS A 51 13.33 -2.63 4.93
CA CYS A 51 11.99 -2.83 4.41
C CYS A 51 11.43 -4.20 4.82
N LYS A 52 12.23 -5.25 4.68
CA LYS A 52 11.83 -6.62 5.07
C LYS A 52 11.54 -6.76 6.56
N ALA A 53 12.15 -5.93 7.39
CA ALA A 53 11.90 -5.92 8.83
C ALA A 53 10.70 -5.04 9.22
N LEU A 54 10.45 -3.95 8.49
CA LEU A 54 9.38 -3.00 8.80
C LEU A 54 8.03 -3.42 8.18
N ASP A 55 8.03 -3.86 6.93
CA ASP A 55 6.80 -4.17 6.16
C ASP A 55 5.85 -5.14 6.89
N PRO A 56 6.30 -6.29 7.45
CA PRO A 56 5.41 -7.17 8.19
C PRO A 56 4.81 -6.54 9.44
N LYS A 57 5.54 -5.65 10.13
CA LYS A 57 5.01 -4.93 11.30
C LYS A 57 3.92 -3.94 10.90
N VAL A 58 4.14 -3.21 9.80
CA VAL A 58 3.12 -2.28 9.27
C VAL A 58 1.87 -3.04 8.85
N GLN A 59 2.02 -4.19 8.19
CA GLN A 59 0.89 -5.05 7.82
C GLN A 59 0.14 -5.55 9.05
N ALA A 60 0.83 -6.05 10.08
CA ALA A 60 0.21 -6.51 11.31
C ALA A 60 -0.57 -5.39 12.03
N VAL A 61 -0.01 -4.18 12.08
CA VAL A 61 -0.69 -3.00 12.64
C VAL A 61 -1.93 -2.63 11.83
N GLN A 62 -1.84 -2.69 10.50
CA GLN A 62 -2.94 -2.39 9.59
C GLN A 62 -4.09 -3.42 9.71
N GLU A 63 -3.77 -4.71 9.90
CA GLU A 63 -4.76 -5.78 10.08
C GLU A 63 -5.42 -5.74 11.47
N ALA A 64 -4.68 -5.34 12.51
CA ALA A 64 -5.16 -5.32 13.88
C ALA A 64 -5.97 -4.08 14.25
N ASN A 65 -5.90 -2.99 13.47
CA ASN A 65 -6.47 -1.69 13.80
C ASN A 65 -7.26 -1.10 12.63
N THR A 66 -8.22 -0.24 12.97
CA THR A 66 -8.87 0.66 12.03
C THR A 66 -8.44 2.09 12.34
N PHE A 67 -7.95 2.80 11.33
CA PHE A 67 -7.51 4.19 11.47
C PHE A 67 -8.40 5.08 10.58
N ASP A 68 -9.26 5.87 11.19
CA ASP A 68 -10.15 6.77 10.45
C ASP A 68 -9.36 7.88 9.76
N GLY A 69 -9.63 8.09 8.47
CA GLY A 69 -8.95 9.12 7.67
C GLY A 69 -7.49 8.80 7.34
N VAL A 70 -7.02 7.56 7.52
CA VAL A 70 -5.68 7.13 7.16
C VAL A 70 -5.73 6.12 6.01
N THR A 71 -5.01 6.41 4.94
CA THR A 71 -4.79 5.48 3.84
C THR A 71 -3.36 4.96 3.87
N PHE A 72 -3.19 3.65 3.67
CA PHE A 72 -1.87 3.02 3.58
C PHE A 72 -1.51 2.79 2.11
N ALA A 73 -0.27 3.08 1.78
CA ALA A 73 0.28 2.83 0.45
C ALA A 73 1.73 2.35 0.53
N ARG A 74 2.20 1.75 -0.56
CA ARG A 74 3.59 1.33 -0.71
C ARG A 74 4.09 1.76 -2.08
N ILE A 75 5.20 2.50 -2.11
CA ILE A 75 5.90 2.83 -3.35
C ILE A 75 7.12 1.90 -3.46
N ASP A 76 7.19 1.16 -4.56
CA ASP A 76 8.23 0.17 -4.80
C ASP A 76 9.40 0.76 -5.61
N TYR A 77 10.55 0.83 -4.98
CA TYR A 77 11.83 1.26 -5.56
C TYR A 77 12.76 0.09 -5.93
N THR A 78 12.24 -1.13 -6.05
CA THR A 78 13.04 -2.32 -6.36
C THR A 78 13.81 -2.18 -7.67
N SER A 79 13.21 -1.56 -8.67
CA SER A 79 13.82 -1.29 -9.98
C SER A 79 14.93 -0.23 -9.95
N ARG A 80 15.06 0.54 -8.87
CA ARG A 80 15.95 1.72 -8.75
C ARG A 80 15.65 2.83 -9.76
N SER A 81 14.46 2.85 -10.34
CA SER A 81 14.01 3.91 -11.22
C SER A 81 13.40 5.05 -10.41
N ALA A 82 14.07 6.20 -10.37
CA ALA A 82 13.56 7.39 -9.73
C ALA A 82 12.29 7.90 -10.41
N ASP A 83 12.24 7.85 -11.74
CA ASP A 83 11.05 8.28 -12.50
C ASP A 83 9.81 7.45 -12.14
N ALA A 84 9.97 6.11 -12.05
CA ALA A 84 8.86 5.24 -11.64
C ALA A 84 8.42 5.50 -10.21
N PHE A 85 9.36 5.71 -9.28
CA PHE A 85 9.07 6.05 -7.89
C PHE A 85 8.29 7.35 -7.78
N TYR A 86 8.72 8.40 -8.46
CA TYR A 86 8.04 9.70 -8.42
C TYR A 86 6.72 9.71 -9.17
N ALA A 87 6.54 8.91 -10.23
CA ALA A 87 5.25 8.74 -10.88
C ALA A 87 4.22 8.08 -9.94
N ASP A 88 4.64 7.06 -9.18
CA ASP A 88 3.80 6.45 -8.13
C ASP A 88 3.46 7.46 -7.03
N ALA A 89 4.43 8.27 -6.58
CA ALA A 89 4.21 9.34 -5.60
C ALA A 89 3.23 10.42 -6.12
N GLU A 90 3.28 10.78 -7.39
CA GLU A 90 2.34 11.70 -8.00
C GLU A 90 0.92 11.12 -8.05
N THR A 91 0.78 9.83 -8.35
CA THR A 91 -0.52 9.13 -8.30
C THR A 91 -1.14 9.17 -6.88
N LEU A 92 -0.30 9.15 -5.85
CA LEU A 92 -0.71 9.29 -4.45
C LEU A 92 -0.95 10.75 -4.01
N GLY A 93 -0.71 11.73 -4.86
CA GLY A 93 -0.83 13.15 -4.54
C GLY A 93 0.31 13.71 -3.68
N ILE A 94 1.43 12.98 -3.54
CA ILE A 94 2.58 13.35 -2.70
C ILE A 94 3.90 13.52 -3.47
N GLY A 95 3.83 13.70 -4.79
CA GLY A 95 5.02 13.80 -5.64
C GLY A 95 5.96 14.92 -5.21
N GLU A 96 5.43 16.12 -4.93
CA GLU A 96 6.21 17.26 -4.47
C GLU A 96 6.82 17.00 -3.09
N THR A 97 6.04 16.47 -2.14
CA THR A 97 6.51 16.09 -0.80
C THR A 97 7.67 15.10 -0.86
N MET A 98 7.56 14.07 -1.71
CA MET A 98 8.62 13.07 -1.85
C MET A 98 9.87 13.65 -2.50
N ARG A 99 9.74 14.55 -3.50
CA ARG A 99 10.89 15.25 -4.09
C ARG A 99 11.58 16.17 -3.08
N ALA A 100 10.82 16.89 -2.28
CA ALA A 100 11.36 17.74 -1.20
C ALA A 100 12.07 16.90 -0.12
N THR A 101 11.53 15.71 0.22
CA THR A 101 12.07 14.82 1.25
C THR A 101 13.34 14.10 0.82
N PHE A 102 13.44 13.66 -0.42
CA PHE A 102 14.52 12.81 -0.91
C PHE A 102 15.56 13.53 -1.77
N GLY A 103 15.17 14.59 -2.48
CA GLY A 103 16.03 15.21 -3.49
C GLY A 103 16.50 14.19 -4.52
N ASP A 104 17.80 14.08 -4.69
CA ASP A 104 18.41 13.15 -5.66
C ASP A 104 18.62 11.72 -5.10
N THR A 105 18.33 11.49 -3.81
CA THR A 105 18.63 10.21 -3.16
C THR A 105 17.39 9.63 -2.49
N ILE A 106 16.70 8.71 -3.18
CA ILE A 106 15.55 8.01 -2.63
C ILE A 106 15.99 7.04 -1.53
N LYS A 107 15.37 7.19 -0.35
CA LYS A 107 15.62 6.36 0.83
C LYS A 107 14.48 5.37 1.03
N THR A 108 14.82 4.10 1.22
CA THR A 108 13.86 3.03 1.47
C THR A 108 13.92 2.54 2.92
N GLY A 109 12.88 1.83 3.37
CA GLY A 109 12.84 1.24 4.71
C GLY A 109 12.27 2.14 5.79
N LYS A 110 11.45 3.10 5.40
CA LYS A 110 10.68 3.96 6.31
C LYS A 110 9.23 4.08 5.87
N LEU A 111 8.33 4.18 6.84
CA LEU A 111 6.95 4.58 6.63
C LEU A 111 6.86 6.08 6.93
N TYR A 112 6.40 6.86 5.97
CA TYR A 112 6.18 8.30 6.09
C TYR A 112 4.71 8.56 6.37
N LEU A 113 4.40 9.33 7.41
CA LEU A 113 3.06 9.78 7.74
C LEU A 113 2.90 11.21 7.22
N ILE A 114 2.12 11.38 6.19
CA ILE A 114 2.00 12.64 5.42
C ILE A 114 0.58 13.17 5.55
N ASN A 115 0.47 14.44 5.95
CA ASN A 115 -0.79 15.17 5.87
C ASN A 115 -1.08 15.49 4.41
N LEU A 116 -2.20 14.98 3.88
CA LEU A 116 -2.58 15.15 2.47
C LEU A 116 -3.06 16.57 2.14
N GLU A 117 -3.52 17.33 3.13
CA GLU A 117 -3.97 18.71 2.93
C GLU A 117 -2.77 19.66 2.80
N THR A 118 -1.76 19.49 3.66
CA THR A 118 -0.60 20.39 3.71
C THR A 118 0.61 19.88 2.95
N GLY A 119 0.66 18.58 2.62
CA GLY A 119 1.84 17.92 2.06
C GLY A 119 2.98 17.74 3.07
N GLU A 120 2.75 17.99 4.35
CA GLU A 120 3.78 17.90 5.38
C GLU A 120 4.02 16.45 5.82
N VAL A 121 5.29 16.07 5.98
CA VAL A 121 5.67 14.81 6.65
C VAL A 121 5.58 15.02 8.17
N ILE A 122 4.50 14.53 8.79
CA ILE A 122 4.25 14.69 10.23
C ILE A 122 5.25 13.87 11.03
N SER A 123 5.47 12.62 10.65
CA SER A 123 6.44 11.74 11.30
C SER A 123 6.90 10.62 10.39
N THR A 124 7.93 9.91 10.84
CA THR A 124 8.46 8.73 10.15
C THR A 124 8.60 7.56 11.11
N VAL A 125 8.25 6.38 10.63
CA VAL A 125 8.39 5.11 11.33
C VAL A 125 9.51 4.29 10.68
N ASP A 126 10.32 3.62 11.48
CA ASP A 126 11.38 2.75 11.00
C ASP A 126 11.37 1.36 11.68
N LYS A 127 12.26 0.49 11.24
CA LYS A 127 12.34 -0.91 11.71
C LYS A 127 12.61 -1.09 13.21
N SER A 128 13.12 -0.06 13.91
CA SER A 128 13.42 -0.14 15.35
C SER A 128 12.16 -0.05 16.22
N MET A 129 11.07 0.49 15.66
CA MET A 129 9.79 0.59 16.34
C MET A 129 9.08 -0.76 16.38
N ASP A 130 8.43 -1.06 17.50
CA ASP A 130 7.50 -2.18 17.62
C ASP A 130 6.10 -1.79 17.13
N GLU A 131 5.19 -2.77 17.05
CA GLU A 131 3.84 -2.55 16.56
C GLU A 131 3.03 -1.55 17.40
N ALA A 132 3.26 -1.51 18.72
CA ALA A 132 2.61 -0.56 19.62
C ALA A 132 3.06 0.88 19.33
N ALA A 133 4.36 1.08 19.15
CA ALA A 133 4.93 2.38 18.80
C ALA A 133 4.50 2.84 17.39
N ILE A 134 4.39 1.90 16.44
CA ILE A 134 3.87 2.19 15.08
C ILE A 134 2.39 2.62 15.17
N THR A 135 1.57 1.88 15.91
CA THR A 135 0.15 2.22 16.13
C THR A 135 0.00 3.60 16.76
N ALA A 136 0.80 3.91 17.79
CA ALA A 136 0.78 5.22 18.44
C ALA A 136 1.15 6.35 17.44
N ALA A 137 2.22 6.17 16.67
CA ALA A 137 2.64 7.17 15.69
C ALA A 137 1.56 7.47 14.64
N ILE A 138 0.86 6.44 14.15
CA ILE A 138 -0.23 6.60 13.18
C ILE A 138 -1.43 7.30 13.82
N THR A 139 -1.80 6.91 15.05
CA THR A 139 -2.90 7.52 15.80
C THR A 139 -2.63 8.99 16.08
N ASP A 140 -1.42 9.33 16.50
CA ASP A 140 -1.01 10.70 16.78
C ASP A 140 -1.04 11.55 15.49
N ALA A 141 -0.55 11.00 14.37
CA ALA A 141 -0.62 11.70 13.09
C ALA A 141 -2.07 11.96 12.65
N ALA A 142 -2.97 10.97 12.82
CA ALA A 142 -4.39 11.13 12.51
C ALA A 142 -5.08 12.19 13.37
N ALA A 143 -4.63 12.40 14.61
CA ALA A 143 -5.17 13.41 15.50
C ALA A 143 -4.71 14.84 15.17
N LEU A 144 -3.62 14.99 14.39
CA LEU A 144 -3.06 16.29 13.99
C LEU A 144 -3.56 16.79 12.63
N SER A 145 -4.46 16.05 11.99
CA SER A 145 -4.98 16.31 10.64
C SER A 145 -6.40 16.86 10.60
#